data_96c8929f812c2a5cb0572c61e3756c2e
#
_entry.id   96c8929f812c2a5cb0572c61e3756c2e
#
_cell.length_a   1.000
_cell.length_b   1.000
_cell.length_c   1.000
_cell.angle_alpha   90.00
_cell.angle_beta   90.00
_cell.angle_gamma   90.00
#
_symmetry.space_group_name_H-M   'P 1'
#
loop_
_entity.id
_entity.type
_entity.pdbx_description
1 polymer ?
#
loop_
_entity_poly.entity_id
_entity_poly.type
_entity_poly.pdbx_seq_one_letter_code
_entity_poly.pdbx_strand_id
1 'polypeptide(L)'
;MNSLKTVICWAVASMLLSATPGFAQVSADGMGKVLPVELYACNFKQGKDDADLSKVIERWNKFADDNDMDDYSAWLLRPFFYTPAQDFDILWLGAYADGNAMGTGLQSWISNGREMNAAFEEVLDCGAHVAYSSAMYKAPPSGGAPGSGVISIMDCELNEGYRYTDVKAAELKWMDHLEKSGSKAAYYHWMPMFGGGDAEFDYKVVSAYASFEEVGSDIENFANQGGRDVSQEIFTRIDDCDDARVYVVESIRSGKIRD
;
A
#
# COMPACT_ATOMS: atom_id res chain seq x y z
N MET A 1 -20.34 56.06 -51.05
CA MET A 1 -19.90 54.66 -51.32
C MET A 1 -18.83 54.37 -50.30
N ASN A 2 -19.22 53.85 -49.12
CA ASN A 2 -18.30 53.46 -48.04
C ASN A 2 -18.46 51.97 -47.77
N SER A 3 -17.44 51.22 -48.10
CA SER A 3 -17.34 49.80 -47.87
C SER A 3 -16.94 49.54 -46.44
N LEU A 4 -17.79 48.90 -45.65
CA LEU A 4 -17.55 48.44 -44.30
C LEU A 4 -16.88 47.06 -44.38
N LYS A 5 -15.62 46.98 -43.98
CA LYS A 5 -14.89 45.70 -43.83
C LYS A 5 -15.18 45.11 -42.45
N THR A 6 -15.94 44.05 -42.43
CA THR A 6 -16.19 43.25 -41.23
C THR A 6 -14.96 42.39 -40.90
N VAL A 7 -14.29 42.67 -39.79
CA VAL A 7 -13.22 41.84 -39.24
C VAL A 7 -13.85 40.75 -38.34
N ILE A 8 -13.81 39.49 -38.78
CA ILE A 8 -14.19 38.35 -37.98
C ILE A 8 -13.01 37.96 -37.11
N CYS A 9 -13.10 38.22 -35.79
CA CYS A 9 -12.16 37.73 -34.79
C CYS A 9 -12.52 36.26 -34.44
N TRP A 10 -11.66 35.34 -34.85
CA TRP A 10 -11.72 33.97 -34.39
C TRP A 10 -11.08 33.89 -32.99
N ALA A 11 -11.91 33.75 -31.95
CA ALA A 11 -11.45 33.40 -30.62
C ALA A 11 -11.15 31.89 -30.58
N VAL A 12 -9.88 31.53 -30.61
CA VAL A 12 -9.41 30.18 -30.34
C VAL A 12 -9.51 29.97 -28.83
N ALA A 13 -10.56 29.28 -28.37
CA ALA A 13 -10.65 28.83 -27.01
C ALA A 13 -9.69 27.65 -26.82
N SER A 14 -8.51 27.96 -26.26
CA SER A 14 -7.58 26.92 -25.79
C SER A 14 -8.21 26.22 -24.56
N MET A 15 -8.84 25.07 -24.77
CA MET A 15 -9.16 24.14 -23.69
C MET A 15 -7.85 23.60 -23.12
N LEU A 16 -7.43 24.15 -22.01
CA LEU A 16 -6.45 23.51 -21.12
C LEU A 16 -7.13 22.27 -20.52
N LEU A 17 -6.89 21.11 -21.12
CA LEU A 17 -7.13 19.85 -20.44
C LEU A 17 -6.13 19.81 -19.27
N SER A 18 -6.60 20.15 -18.07
CA SER A 18 -5.92 19.78 -16.83
C SER A 18 -6.00 18.26 -16.73
N ALA A 19 -4.90 17.58 -17.02
CA ALA A 19 -4.72 16.19 -16.66
C ALA A 19 -4.77 16.11 -15.14
N THR A 20 -5.92 15.72 -14.59
CA THR A 20 -6.00 15.25 -13.20
C THR A 20 -5.17 13.97 -13.13
N PRO A 21 -4.29 13.80 -12.13
CA PRO A 21 -3.59 12.54 -11.93
C PRO A 21 -4.67 11.46 -11.78
N GLY A 22 -4.64 10.49 -12.69
CA GLY A 22 -5.61 9.39 -12.72
C GLY A 22 -5.40 8.50 -11.51
N PHE A 23 -6.30 8.62 -10.55
CA PHE A 23 -6.43 7.65 -9.48
C PHE A 23 -6.98 6.37 -10.06
N ALA A 24 -6.47 5.24 -9.61
CA ALA A 24 -7.05 3.94 -9.90
C ALA A 24 -8.57 4.03 -9.61
N GLN A 25 -9.39 4.02 -10.67
CA GLN A 25 -10.83 4.04 -10.54
C GLN A 25 -11.24 2.79 -9.76
N VAL A 26 -11.90 2.98 -8.63
CA VAL A 26 -12.59 1.91 -7.94
C VAL A 26 -13.63 1.35 -8.92
N SER A 27 -13.54 0.06 -9.24
CA SER A 27 -14.46 -0.59 -10.17
C SER A 27 -15.89 -0.62 -9.59
N ALA A 28 -16.87 -0.94 -10.44
CA ALA A 28 -18.29 -1.00 -10.02
C ALA A 28 -18.57 -2.01 -8.90
N ASP A 29 -17.64 -2.92 -8.64
CA ASP A 29 -17.66 -3.88 -7.53
C ASP A 29 -16.95 -3.35 -6.26
N GLY A 30 -16.59 -2.06 -6.21
CA GLY A 30 -16.04 -1.39 -5.04
C GLY A 30 -14.54 -1.63 -4.81
N MET A 31 -13.84 -2.30 -5.75
CA MET A 31 -12.40 -2.50 -5.66
C MET A 31 -11.64 -1.70 -6.72
N GLY A 32 -10.51 -1.15 -6.31
CA GLY A 32 -9.50 -0.62 -7.23
C GLY A 32 -8.74 -1.73 -7.96
N LYS A 33 -7.78 -1.31 -8.78
CA LYS A 33 -6.84 -2.24 -9.44
C LYS A 33 -6.10 -3.06 -8.38
N VAL A 34 -6.01 -4.37 -8.61
CA VAL A 34 -5.22 -5.26 -7.75
C VAL A 34 -3.75 -5.16 -8.17
N LEU A 35 -2.89 -4.86 -7.20
CA LEU A 35 -1.45 -4.70 -7.40
C LEU A 35 -0.68 -5.76 -6.62
N PRO A 36 0.43 -6.30 -7.17
CA PRO A 36 1.32 -7.14 -6.40
C PRO A 36 2.14 -6.28 -5.43
N VAL A 37 2.23 -6.74 -4.19
CA VAL A 37 3.12 -6.19 -3.16
C VAL A 37 3.99 -7.30 -2.60
N GLU A 38 5.18 -6.94 -2.13
CA GLU A 38 6.08 -7.86 -1.45
C GLU A 38 6.52 -7.30 -0.10
N LEU A 39 6.77 -8.19 0.84
CA LEU A 39 7.31 -7.87 2.15
C LEU A 39 8.55 -8.71 2.43
N TYR A 40 9.62 -8.05 2.87
CA TYR A 40 10.75 -8.69 3.53
C TYR A 40 10.73 -8.33 5.01
N ALA A 41 10.81 -9.32 5.89
CA ALA A 41 10.99 -9.13 7.33
C ALA A 41 12.46 -9.33 7.67
N CYS A 42 13.12 -8.29 8.17
CA CYS A 42 14.56 -8.27 8.31
C CYS A 42 15.03 -7.76 9.68
N ASN A 43 16.14 -8.30 10.15
CA ASN A 43 16.89 -7.83 11.32
C ASN A 43 18.19 -7.18 10.89
N PHE A 44 18.65 -6.16 11.62
CA PHE A 44 20.00 -5.63 11.43
C PHE A 44 21.05 -6.64 11.89
N LYS A 45 22.06 -6.84 11.09
CA LYS A 45 23.23 -7.64 11.51
C LYS A 45 24.00 -6.95 12.62
N GLN A 46 24.75 -7.72 13.39
CA GLN A 46 25.52 -7.21 14.52
C GLN A 46 26.39 -6.01 14.13
N GLY A 47 26.17 -4.88 14.81
CA GLY A 47 26.89 -3.63 14.60
C GLY A 47 26.47 -2.83 13.37
N LYS A 48 25.33 -3.18 12.76
CA LYS A 48 24.70 -2.46 11.67
C LYS A 48 23.48 -1.71 12.17
N ASP A 49 23.13 -0.64 11.47
CA ASP A 49 22.02 0.25 11.83
C ASP A 49 21.36 0.92 10.61
N ASP A 50 20.42 1.80 10.87
CA ASP A 50 19.71 2.58 9.85
C ASP A 50 20.66 3.43 8.97
N ALA A 51 21.77 3.91 9.51
CA ALA A 51 22.71 4.71 8.74
C ALA A 51 23.48 3.85 7.70
N ASP A 52 23.76 2.58 8.03
CA ASP A 52 24.33 1.63 7.07
C ASP A 52 23.30 1.24 6.00
N LEU A 53 22.04 0.98 6.41
CA LEU A 53 20.98 0.65 5.48
C LEU A 53 20.69 1.80 4.50
N SER A 54 20.70 3.06 4.97
CA SER A 54 20.50 4.23 4.12
C SER A 54 21.52 4.30 2.98
N LYS A 55 22.79 3.97 3.23
CA LYS A 55 23.83 3.91 2.18
C LYS A 55 23.54 2.82 1.14
N VAL A 56 23.00 1.68 1.57
CA VAL A 56 22.61 0.60 0.64
C VAL A 56 21.42 1.01 -0.17
N ILE A 57 20.42 1.67 0.44
CA ILE A 57 19.22 2.20 -0.23
C ILE A 57 19.57 3.23 -1.31
N GLU A 58 20.52 4.15 -1.05
CA GLU A 58 21.00 5.10 -2.05
C GLU A 58 21.58 4.40 -3.29
N ARG A 59 22.40 3.36 -3.08
CA ARG A 59 22.93 2.53 -4.17
C ARG A 59 21.85 1.74 -4.89
N TRP A 60 20.88 1.21 -4.14
CA TRP A 60 19.77 0.47 -4.68
C TRP A 60 18.84 1.35 -5.53
N ASN A 61 18.56 2.58 -5.12
CA ASN A 61 17.79 3.54 -5.93
C ASN A 61 18.45 3.76 -7.29
N LYS A 62 19.77 3.95 -7.30
CA LYS A 62 20.53 4.06 -8.56
C LYS A 62 20.44 2.76 -9.38
N PHE A 63 20.59 1.61 -8.76
CA PHE A 63 20.42 0.32 -9.45
C PHE A 63 19.02 0.20 -10.06
N ALA A 64 17.97 0.58 -9.33
CA ALA A 64 16.60 0.54 -9.80
C ALA A 64 16.38 1.46 -11.02
N ASP A 65 16.97 2.66 -11.03
CA ASP A 65 16.94 3.57 -12.17
C ASP A 65 17.69 3.01 -13.37
N ASP A 66 18.87 2.41 -13.17
CA ASP A 66 19.70 1.81 -14.23
C ASP A 66 19.08 0.51 -14.82
N ASN A 67 18.05 -0.08 -14.17
CA ASN A 67 17.44 -1.34 -14.55
C ASN A 67 15.92 -1.25 -14.85
N ASP A 68 15.45 -0.06 -15.23
CA ASP A 68 14.08 0.19 -15.66
C ASP A 68 13.00 -0.21 -14.60
N MET A 69 13.33 -0.13 -13.30
CA MET A 69 12.38 -0.37 -12.21
C MET A 69 11.56 0.87 -11.85
N ASP A 70 11.17 1.63 -12.86
CA ASP A 70 10.38 2.86 -12.70
C ASP A 70 8.99 2.62 -12.11
N ASP A 71 8.46 1.42 -12.29
CA ASP A 71 7.12 1.00 -11.86
C ASP A 71 7.11 0.36 -10.45
N TYR A 72 8.21 0.48 -9.71
CA TYR A 72 8.37 -0.06 -8.36
C TYR A 72 8.43 1.06 -7.32
N SER A 73 7.54 0.98 -6.34
CA SER A 73 7.56 1.83 -5.14
C SER A 73 8.04 1.03 -3.95
N ALA A 74 8.75 1.66 -3.01
CA ALA A 74 9.25 0.99 -1.83
C ALA A 74 9.20 1.86 -0.57
N TRP A 75 8.97 1.20 0.56
CA TRP A 75 8.89 1.81 1.88
C TRP A 75 9.61 0.94 2.91
N LEU A 76 10.18 1.60 3.92
CA LEU A 76 10.56 0.95 5.18
C LEU A 76 9.43 1.12 6.20
N LEU A 77 9.07 0.03 6.86
CA LEU A 77 8.10 0.00 7.93
C LEU A 77 8.83 -0.36 9.24
N ARG A 78 8.78 0.53 10.22
CA ARG A 78 9.36 0.30 11.55
C ARG A 78 8.27 -0.02 12.56
N PRO A 79 8.35 -1.16 13.29
CA PRO A 79 7.38 -1.51 14.32
C PRO A 79 7.21 -0.39 15.35
N PHE A 80 5.96 0.00 15.63
CA PHE A 80 5.61 1.01 16.62
C PHE A 80 4.72 0.43 17.74
N PHE A 81 3.59 -0.19 17.38
CA PHE A 81 2.82 -1.04 18.29
C PHE A 81 2.96 -2.50 17.82
N TYR A 82 3.65 -3.30 18.63
CA TYR A 82 4.01 -4.68 18.29
C TYR A 82 4.15 -5.54 19.55
N THR A 83 4.21 -6.85 19.36
CA THR A 83 4.42 -7.82 20.42
C THR A 83 5.78 -8.51 20.25
N PRO A 84 6.32 -9.17 21.28
CA PRO A 84 7.56 -9.96 21.17
C PRO A 84 7.53 -11.09 20.13
N ALA A 85 6.33 -11.47 19.64
CA ALA A 85 6.19 -12.45 18.56
C ALA A 85 6.63 -11.89 17.19
N GLN A 86 6.74 -10.58 17.05
CA GLN A 86 7.30 -9.92 15.86
C GLN A 86 8.82 -9.82 16.02
N ASP A 87 9.53 -10.83 15.55
CA ASP A 87 10.98 -10.97 15.68
C ASP A 87 11.70 -10.41 14.44
N PHE A 88 11.52 -9.09 14.20
CA PHE A 88 12.22 -8.35 13.16
C PHE A 88 12.32 -6.86 13.51
N ASP A 89 13.39 -6.20 13.03
CA ASP A 89 13.63 -4.77 13.25
C ASP A 89 12.88 -3.90 12.24
N ILE A 90 12.77 -4.34 10.99
CA ILE A 90 12.15 -3.61 9.90
C ILE A 90 11.41 -4.54 8.94
N LEU A 91 10.39 -3.98 8.25
CA LEU A 91 9.85 -4.54 7.02
C LEU A 91 10.23 -3.65 5.84
N TRP A 92 10.67 -4.29 4.75
CA TRP A 92 10.67 -3.65 3.44
C TRP A 92 9.35 -3.99 2.76
N LEU A 93 8.57 -2.97 2.41
CA LEU A 93 7.37 -3.09 1.58
C LEU A 93 7.69 -2.61 0.17
N GLY A 94 7.51 -3.48 -0.81
CA GLY A 94 7.59 -3.17 -2.23
C GLY A 94 6.22 -3.26 -2.90
N ALA A 95 5.93 -2.40 -3.87
CA ALA A 95 4.73 -2.47 -4.68
C ALA A 95 5.04 -2.24 -6.16
N TYR A 96 4.44 -3.05 -7.02
CA TYR A 96 4.57 -2.96 -8.47
C TYR A 96 3.30 -2.41 -9.10
N ALA A 97 3.43 -1.72 -10.22
CA ALA A 97 2.30 -1.15 -10.95
C ALA A 97 1.31 -2.21 -11.47
N ASP A 98 1.79 -3.42 -11.76
CA ASP A 98 1.00 -4.61 -12.10
C ASP A 98 1.87 -5.88 -12.07
N GLY A 99 1.26 -7.04 -12.40
CA GLY A 99 1.98 -8.32 -12.43
C GLY A 99 3.06 -8.41 -13.52
N ASN A 100 2.94 -7.67 -14.63
CA ASN A 100 3.99 -7.64 -15.67
C ASN A 100 5.20 -6.85 -15.16
N ALA A 101 4.96 -5.70 -14.51
CA ALA A 101 6.01 -4.91 -13.87
C ALA A 101 6.73 -5.74 -12.78
N MET A 102 5.98 -6.50 -11.96
CA MET A 102 6.57 -7.43 -10.99
C MET A 102 7.46 -8.46 -11.68
N GLY A 103 6.96 -9.14 -12.71
CA GLY A 103 7.74 -10.15 -13.44
C GLY A 103 9.01 -9.57 -14.05
N THR A 104 8.95 -8.39 -14.64
CA THR A 104 10.11 -7.69 -15.22
C THR A 104 11.11 -7.27 -14.14
N GLY A 105 10.64 -6.67 -13.05
CA GLY A 105 11.51 -6.23 -11.95
C GLY A 105 12.22 -7.39 -11.26
N LEU A 106 11.50 -8.48 -10.95
CA LEU A 106 12.10 -9.69 -10.37
C LEU A 106 13.11 -10.35 -11.31
N GLN A 107 12.81 -10.41 -12.62
CA GLN A 107 13.76 -10.95 -13.60
C GLN A 107 15.03 -10.08 -13.69
N SER A 108 14.88 -8.76 -13.65
CA SER A 108 16.01 -7.84 -13.63
C SER A 108 16.85 -8.00 -12.36
N TRP A 109 16.19 -8.14 -11.20
CA TRP A 109 16.85 -8.40 -9.93
C TRP A 109 17.69 -9.68 -9.97
N ILE A 110 17.13 -10.79 -10.46
CA ILE A 110 17.84 -12.08 -10.59
C ILE A 110 19.04 -11.96 -11.55
N SER A 111 18.87 -11.23 -12.64
CA SER A 111 19.90 -11.14 -13.68
C SER A 111 21.02 -10.18 -13.32
N ASN A 112 20.73 -9.06 -12.68
CA ASN A 112 21.63 -7.93 -12.48
C ASN A 112 21.86 -7.58 -11.00
N GLY A 113 21.02 -8.06 -10.09
CA GLY A 113 20.98 -7.61 -8.68
C GLY A 113 21.98 -8.27 -7.76
N ARG A 114 22.87 -9.14 -8.23
CA ARG A 114 23.79 -9.92 -7.36
C ARG A 114 24.62 -9.07 -6.41
N GLU A 115 25.21 -7.97 -6.90
CA GLU A 115 26.04 -7.08 -6.07
C GLU A 115 25.17 -6.28 -5.09
N MET A 116 23.98 -5.90 -5.48
CA MET A 116 23.03 -5.20 -4.61
C MET A 116 22.49 -6.15 -3.52
N ASN A 117 22.16 -7.39 -3.88
CA ASN A 117 21.75 -8.41 -2.91
C ASN A 117 22.84 -8.61 -1.85
N ALA A 118 24.10 -8.77 -2.26
CA ALA A 118 25.23 -8.88 -1.35
C ALA A 118 25.37 -7.64 -0.44
N ALA A 119 25.12 -6.43 -0.97
CA ALA A 119 25.17 -5.21 -0.16
C ALA A 119 24.04 -5.14 0.90
N PHE A 120 22.84 -5.60 0.59
CA PHE A 120 21.77 -5.76 1.59
C PHE A 120 22.15 -6.83 2.62
N GLU A 121 22.66 -7.98 2.18
CA GLU A 121 23.09 -9.08 3.06
C GLU A 121 24.27 -8.69 3.99
N GLU A 122 25.05 -7.66 3.69
CA GLU A 122 26.04 -7.12 4.61
C GLU A 122 25.43 -6.36 5.80
N VAL A 123 24.21 -5.86 5.66
CA VAL A 123 23.53 -5.00 6.64
C VAL A 123 22.37 -5.71 7.31
N LEU A 124 21.60 -6.48 6.54
CA LEU A 124 20.37 -7.11 6.96
C LEU A 124 20.46 -8.64 6.91
N ASP A 125 19.69 -9.27 7.79
CA ASP A 125 19.33 -10.69 7.74
C ASP A 125 17.80 -10.79 7.63
N CYS A 126 17.30 -11.23 6.47
CA CYS A 126 15.89 -11.28 6.18
C CYS A 126 15.35 -12.71 6.30
N GLY A 127 14.56 -12.97 7.33
CA GLY A 127 13.99 -14.29 7.64
C GLY A 127 12.77 -14.65 6.78
N ALA A 128 12.14 -13.67 6.13
CA ALA A 128 10.98 -13.90 5.28
C ALA A 128 10.98 -12.99 4.05
N HIS A 129 10.52 -13.56 2.93
CA HIS A 129 10.16 -12.82 1.71
C HIS A 129 8.83 -13.39 1.19
N VAL A 130 7.78 -12.60 1.27
CA VAL A 130 6.42 -13.01 0.92
C VAL A 130 5.81 -12.00 -0.04
N ALA A 131 4.87 -12.44 -0.86
CA ALA A 131 4.14 -11.58 -1.77
C ALA A 131 2.63 -11.73 -1.61
N TYR A 132 1.93 -10.63 -1.79
CA TYR A 132 0.47 -10.55 -1.70
C TYR A 132 -0.10 -9.88 -2.95
N SER A 133 -1.35 -10.20 -3.26
CA SER A 133 -2.16 -9.38 -4.14
C SER A 133 -2.90 -8.33 -3.29
N SER A 134 -2.61 -7.05 -3.51
CA SER A 134 -3.18 -5.92 -2.79
C SER A 134 -4.39 -5.38 -3.54
N ALA A 135 -5.59 -5.50 -2.95
CA ALA A 135 -6.83 -4.91 -3.45
C ALA A 135 -7.15 -3.63 -2.68
N MET A 136 -7.29 -2.50 -3.36
CA MET A 136 -7.65 -1.23 -2.74
C MET A 136 -9.17 -1.08 -2.65
N TYR A 137 -9.69 -0.85 -1.45
CA TYR A 137 -11.09 -0.58 -1.16
C TYR A 137 -11.38 0.91 -0.98
N LYS A 138 -10.43 1.65 -0.46
CA LYS A 138 -10.54 3.10 -0.27
C LYS A 138 -9.20 3.77 -0.59
N ALA A 139 -9.23 4.72 -1.50
CA ALA A 139 -8.05 5.48 -1.90
C ALA A 139 -7.66 6.52 -0.83
N PRO A 140 -6.36 6.86 -0.72
CA PRO A 140 -5.94 7.94 0.15
C PRO A 140 -6.49 9.29 -0.35
N PRO A 141 -6.87 10.22 0.55
CA PRO A 141 -7.44 11.51 0.17
C PRO A 141 -6.53 12.37 -0.71
N SER A 142 -5.22 12.23 -0.54
CA SER A 142 -4.20 12.99 -1.29
C SER A 142 -3.93 12.42 -2.68
N GLY A 143 -4.50 11.27 -2.96
CA GLY A 143 -4.42 10.66 -4.27
C GLY A 143 -3.10 10.02 -4.63
N GLY A 144 -2.26 9.65 -3.72
CA GLY A 144 -1.02 8.94 -3.97
C GLY A 144 -0.67 8.07 -2.76
N ALA A 145 0.23 7.12 -2.94
CA ALA A 145 0.81 6.44 -1.79
C ALA A 145 1.48 7.48 -0.88
N PRO A 146 1.23 7.47 0.44
CA PRO A 146 1.84 8.43 1.34
C PRO A 146 3.37 8.32 1.27
N GLY A 147 4.04 9.46 1.23
CA GLY A 147 5.51 9.51 1.26
C GLY A 147 6.06 8.92 2.54
N SER A 148 5.47 9.34 3.66
CA SER A 148 5.71 8.83 5.01
C SER A 148 4.38 8.85 5.75
N GLY A 149 4.24 8.05 6.80
CA GLY A 149 2.98 7.99 7.53
C GLY A 149 2.94 6.82 8.51
N VAL A 150 1.76 6.28 8.68
CA VAL A 150 1.48 5.15 9.58
C VAL A 150 0.70 4.10 8.81
N ILE A 151 1.04 2.84 9.01
CA ILE A 151 0.27 1.71 8.49
C ILE A 151 -0.09 0.77 9.63
N SER A 152 -1.32 0.26 9.61
CA SER A 152 -1.75 -0.82 10.49
C SER A 152 -2.07 -2.06 9.66
N ILE A 153 -1.73 -3.23 10.19
CA ILE A 153 -1.92 -4.53 9.53
C ILE A 153 -2.53 -5.50 10.54
N MET A 154 -3.66 -6.10 10.17
CA MET A 154 -4.32 -7.20 10.88
C MET A 154 -4.33 -8.44 10.01
N ASP A 155 -4.27 -9.61 10.63
CA ASP A 155 -4.47 -10.90 9.97
C ASP A 155 -5.90 -11.37 10.24
N CYS A 156 -6.59 -11.81 9.20
CA CYS A 156 -7.99 -12.21 9.28
C CYS A 156 -8.20 -13.63 8.75
N GLU A 157 -8.98 -14.42 9.48
CA GLU A 157 -9.42 -15.75 9.09
C GLU A 157 -10.91 -15.73 8.77
N LEU A 158 -11.31 -16.45 7.73
CA LEU A 158 -12.72 -16.61 7.36
C LEU A 158 -13.39 -17.65 8.27
N ASN A 159 -14.54 -17.30 8.79
CA ASN A 159 -15.36 -18.25 9.54
C ASN A 159 -15.89 -19.39 8.63
N GLU A 160 -16.14 -20.56 9.23
CA GLU A 160 -16.62 -21.73 8.51
C GLU A 160 -17.87 -21.42 7.66
N GLY A 161 -17.82 -21.76 6.38
CA GLY A 161 -18.90 -21.56 5.41
C GLY A 161 -18.89 -20.20 4.70
N TYR A 162 -18.05 -19.27 5.09
CA TYR A 162 -17.87 -17.99 4.42
C TYR A 162 -16.73 -18.02 3.41
N ARG A 163 -16.76 -17.07 2.47
CA ARG A 163 -15.77 -16.92 1.40
C ARG A 163 -15.36 -15.46 1.30
N TYR A 164 -14.24 -15.19 0.68
CA TYR A 164 -13.79 -13.82 0.43
C TYR A 164 -14.79 -12.95 -0.34
N THR A 165 -15.69 -13.56 -1.13
CA THR A 165 -16.81 -12.84 -1.79
C THR A 165 -17.81 -12.26 -0.79
N ASP A 166 -17.97 -12.90 0.38
CA ASP A 166 -18.84 -12.41 1.44
C ASP A 166 -18.19 -11.23 2.16
N VAL A 167 -16.85 -11.30 2.38
CA VAL A 167 -16.04 -10.18 2.86
C VAL A 167 -16.16 -8.97 1.95
N LYS A 168 -16.03 -9.14 0.62
CA LYS A 168 -16.20 -8.04 -0.34
C LYS A 168 -17.53 -7.32 -0.19
N ALA A 169 -18.61 -8.05 -0.01
CA ALA A 169 -19.94 -7.46 0.18
C ALA A 169 -20.08 -6.72 1.53
N ALA A 170 -19.40 -7.20 2.56
CA ALA A 170 -19.32 -6.58 3.87
C ALA A 170 -18.47 -5.29 3.83
N GLU A 171 -17.33 -5.34 3.15
CA GLU A 171 -16.42 -4.20 3.01
C GLU A 171 -17.05 -2.98 2.33
N LEU A 172 -17.93 -3.17 1.36
CA LEU A 172 -18.64 -2.06 0.74
C LEU A 172 -19.48 -1.27 1.77
N LYS A 173 -20.07 -1.95 2.75
CA LYS A 173 -20.82 -1.30 3.84
C LYS A 173 -19.88 -0.61 4.81
N TRP A 174 -18.73 -1.23 5.08
CA TRP A 174 -17.72 -0.65 5.95
C TRP A 174 -17.09 0.60 5.32
N MET A 175 -16.79 0.59 4.03
CA MET A 175 -16.30 1.77 3.31
C MET A 175 -17.31 2.94 3.34
N ASP A 176 -18.60 2.66 3.17
CA ASP A 176 -19.66 3.67 3.32
C ASP A 176 -19.67 4.27 4.75
N HIS A 177 -19.48 3.45 5.78
CA HIS A 177 -19.35 3.93 7.16
C HIS A 177 -18.10 4.79 7.35
N LEU A 178 -16.93 4.34 6.88
CA LEU A 178 -15.68 5.10 6.97
C LEU A 178 -15.75 6.45 6.23
N GLU A 179 -16.41 6.50 5.08
CA GLU A 179 -16.63 7.75 4.37
C GLU A 179 -17.51 8.72 5.16
N LYS A 180 -18.63 8.23 5.71
CA LYS A 180 -19.55 9.03 6.54
C LYS A 180 -18.94 9.52 7.84
N SER A 181 -18.06 8.74 8.45
CA SER A 181 -17.31 9.12 9.67
C SER A 181 -16.16 10.09 9.39
N GLY A 182 -15.83 10.33 8.12
CA GLY A 182 -14.75 11.23 7.70
C GLY A 182 -13.34 10.64 7.86
N SER A 183 -13.22 9.30 7.97
CA SER A 183 -11.94 8.61 7.98
C SER A 183 -11.06 9.02 6.80
N LYS A 184 -9.78 9.26 7.08
CA LYS A 184 -8.75 9.60 6.09
C LYS A 184 -7.90 8.40 5.67
N ALA A 185 -8.09 7.23 6.28
CA ALA A 185 -7.37 6.03 5.93
C ALA A 185 -7.54 5.67 4.45
N ALA A 186 -6.46 5.27 3.81
CA ALA A 186 -6.52 4.39 2.66
C ALA A 186 -6.69 2.96 3.17
N TYR A 187 -7.44 2.12 2.47
CA TYR A 187 -7.83 0.80 2.95
C TYR A 187 -7.61 -0.26 1.90
N TYR A 188 -6.91 -1.33 2.30
CA TYR A 188 -6.52 -2.40 1.40
C TYR A 188 -6.75 -3.77 2.04
N HIS A 189 -6.97 -4.77 1.19
CA HIS A 189 -6.80 -6.18 1.56
C HIS A 189 -5.60 -6.77 0.82
N TRP A 190 -4.79 -7.51 1.55
CA TRP A 190 -3.68 -8.27 0.98
C TRP A 190 -3.95 -9.76 1.09
N MET A 191 -4.11 -10.43 -0.05
CA MET A 191 -4.30 -11.87 -0.13
C MET A 191 -2.95 -12.56 -0.40
N PRO A 192 -2.60 -13.64 0.33
CA PRO A 192 -1.37 -14.39 0.10
C PRO A 192 -1.22 -14.83 -1.35
N MET A 193 -0.03 -14.67 -1.91
CA MET A 193 0.28 -15.04 -3.29
C MET A 193 1.51 -15.97 -3.38
N PHE A 194 2.64 -15.57 -2.77
CA PHE A 194 3.86 -16.36 -2.74
C PHE A 194 4.53 -16.29 -1.38
N GLY A 195 5.26 -17.37 -1.00
CA GLY A 195 6.13 -17.38 0.19
C GLY A 195 5.41 -17.62 1.52
N GLY A 196 4.08 -17.70 1.56
CA GLY A 196 3.28 -17.79 2.78
C GLY A 196 2.61 -19.15 3.00
N GLY A 197 3.25 -20.27 2.65
CA GLY A 197 2.65 -21.61 2.72
C GLY A 197 2.17 -22.07 4.12
N ASP A 198 2.70 -21.47 5.19
CA ASP A 198 2.31 -21.76 6.58
C ASP A 198 1.50 -20.60 7.21
N ALA A 199 0.91 -19.73 6.41
CA ALA A 199 0.12 -18.61 6.91
C ALA A 199 -1.18 -19.11 7.59
N GLU A 200 -1.39 -18.69 8.82
CA GLU A 200 -2.58 -18.98 9.62
C GLU A 200 -3.67 -17.90 9.44
N PHE A 201 -3.80 -17.35 8.24
CA PHE A 201 -4.80 -16.32 7.89
C PHE A 201 -5.17 -16.42 6.40
N ASP A 202 -6.37 -15.97 6.06
CA ASP A 202 -6.85 -15.96 4.67
C ASP A 202 -6.47 -14.66 3.94
N TYR A 203 -6.49 -13.54 4.67
CA TYR A 203 -6.11 -12.22 4.12
C TYR A 203 -5.68 -11.26 5.23
N LYS A 204 -5.06 -10.14 4.82
CA LYS A 204 -4.73 -9.06 5.75
C LYS A 204 -5.59 -7.84 5.44
N VAL A 205 -6.05 -7.18 6.50
CA VAL A 205 -6.61 -5.83 6.45
C VAL A 205 -5.49 -4.83 6.69
N VAL A 206 -5.37 -3.87 5.79
CA VAL A 206 -4.30 -2.86 5.84
C VAL A 206 -4.90 -1.47 5.75
N SER A 207 -4.66 -0.65 6.76
CA SER A 207 -5.05 0.77 6.76
C SER A 207 -3.81 1.65 6.75
N ALA A 208 -3.74 2.62 5.83
CA ALA A 208 -2.63 3.55 5.72
C ALA A 208 -3.10 4.99 5.96
N TYR A 209 -2.35 5.73 6.77
CA TYR A 209 -2.66 7.07 7.24
C TYR A 209 -1.48 8.01 6.99
N ALA A 210 -1.77 9.30 6.82
CA ALA A 210 -0.71 10.30 6.70
C ALA A 210 -0.04 10.60 8.07
N SER A 211 -0.73 10.38 9.19
CA SER A 211 -0.21 10.69 10.53
C SER A 211 -0.93 9.91 11.64
N PHE A 212 -0.36 9.96 12.85
CA PHE A 212 -1.01 9.42 14.05
C PHE A 212 -2.26 10.22 14.48
N GLU A 213 -2.39 11.48 14.09
CA GLU A 213 -3.62 12.25 14.32
C GLU A 213 -4.80 11.66 13.55
N GLU A 214 -4.57 11.19 12.32
CA GLU A 214 -5.60 10.49 11.54
C GLU A 214 -5.95 9.12 12.16
N VAL A 215 -4.95 8.38 12.63
CA VAL A 215 -5.17 7.14 13.40
C VAL A 215 -6.01 7.41 14.64
N GLY A 216 -5.66 8.46 15.40
CA GLY A 216 -6.41 8.86 16.61
C GLY A 216 -7.86 9.23 16.31
N SER A 217 -8.11 9.91 15.18
CA SER A 217 -9.47 10.23 14.73
C SER A 217 -10.28 8.98 14.43
N ASP A 218 -9.69 7.99 13.76
CA ASP A 218 -10.38 6.75 13.44
C ASP A 218 -10.62 5.88 14.69
N ILE A 219 -9.69 5.87 15.65
CA ILE A 219 -9.90 5.23 16.96
C ILE A 219 -11.07 5.86 17.69
N GLU A 220 -11.16 7.20 17.69
CA GLU A 220 -12.28 7.92 18.33
C GLU A 220 -13.62 7.58 17.66
N ASN A 221 -13.67 7.58 16.32
CA ASN A 221 -14.85 7.19 15.56
C ASN A 221 -15.26 5.74 15.86
N PHE A 222 -14.30 4.82 15.90
CA PHE A 222 -14.54 3.41 16.16
C PHE A 222 -15.02 3.16 17.60
N ALA A 223 -14.31 3.71 18.59
CA ALA A 223 -14.55 3.41 20.02
C ALA A 223 -15.74 4.18 20.61
N ASN A 224 -15.94 5.44 20.21
CA ASN A 224 -16.84 6.38 20.89
C ASN A 224 -17.98 6.90 20.01
N GLN A 225 -17.94 6.67 18.69
CA GLN A 225 -18.96 7.18 17.75
C GLN A 225 -19.70 6.05 17.00
N GLY A 226 -19.73 4.84 17.59
CA GLY A 226 -20.52 3.72 17.11
C GLY A 226 -19.87 2.84 16.02
N GLY A 227 -18.63 3.13 15.63
CA GLY A 227 -17.93 2.34 14.61
C GLY A 227 -17.78 0.88 14.99
N ARG A 228 -17.55 0.57 16.29
CA ARG A 228 -17.48 -0.80 16.80
C ARG A 228 -18.77 -1.57 16.56
N ASP A 229 -19.92 -0.99 16.86
CA ASP A 229 -21.21 -1.66 16.71
C ASP A 229 -21.48 -1.95 15.22
N VAL A 230 -21.16 -1.01 14.34
CA VAL A 230 -21.27 -1.17 12.88
C VAL A 230 -20.34 -2.27 12.40
N SER A 231 -19.08 -2.29 12.82
CA SER A 231 -18.11 -3.33 12.46
C SER A 231 -18.59 -4.71 12.92
N GLN A 232 -19.07 -4.83 14.16
CA GLN A 232 -19.59 -6.09 14.69
C GLN A 232 -20.82 -6.58 13.91
N GLU A 233 -21.75 -5.69 13.57
CA GLU A 233 -22.92 -6.05 12.75
C GLU A 233 -22.50 -6.60 11.37
N ILE A 234 -21.47 -6.01 10.78
CA ILE A 234 -21.01 -6.35 9.42
C ILE A 234 -20.18 -7.64 9.41
N PHE A 235 -19.17 -7.78 10.30
CA PHE A 235 -18.09 -8.76 10.17
C PHE A 235 -18.17 -9.96 11.11
N THR A 236 -18.74 -9.85 12.32
CA THR A 236 -18.66 -10.88 13.38
C THR A 236 -18.99 -12.31 12.93
N ARG A 237 -19.77 -12.49 11.87
CA ARG A 237 -20.12 -13.81 11.34
C ARG A 237 -19.23 -14.26 10.20
N ILE A 238 -18.52 -13.33 9.55
CA ILE A 238 -17.83 -13.56 8.28
C ILE A 238 -16.39 -13.95 8.54
N ASP A 239 -15.73 -13.21 9.42
CA ASP A 239 -14.32 -13.38 9.74
C ASP A 239 -14.00 -13.03 11.19
N ASP A 240 -12.77 -13.40 11.59
CA ASP A 240 -12.13 -12.99 12.84
C ASP A 240 -10.74 -12.44 12.52
N CYS A 241 -10.45 -11.24 13.00
CA CYS A 241 -9.17 -10.57 12.78
C CYS A 241 -8.43 -10.39 14.10
N ASP A 242 -7.11 -10.56 14.07
CA ASP A 242 -6.24 -10.33 15.22
C ASP A 242 -6.08 -8.82 15.54
N ASP A 243 -5.31 -8.51 16.59
CA ASP A 243 -4.96 -7.13 16.94
C ASP A 243 -4.02 -6.51 15.92
N ALA A 244 -4.29 -5.25 15.55
CA ALA A 244 -3.50 -4.53 14.57
C ALA A 244 -2.05 -4.28 15.04
N ARG A 245 -1.08 -4.65 14.21
CA ARG A 245 0.30 -4.21 14.33
C ARG A 245 0.47 -2.90 13.60
N VAL A 246 1.12 -1.94 14.23
CA VAL A 246 1.25 -0.59 13.68
C VAL A 246 2.71 -0.26 13.42
N TYR A 247 2.96 0.33 12.26
CA TYR A 247 4.30 0.68 11.80
C TYR A 247 4.38 2.15 11.40
N VAL A 248 5.52 2.78 11.69
CA VAL A 248 5.89 4.06 11.08
C VAL A 248 6.48 3.77 9.70
N VAL A 249 6.01 4.50 8.70
CA VAL A 249 6.35 4.29 7.29
C VAL A 249 7.25 5.41 6.79
N GLU A 250 8.33 5.04 6.13
CA GLU A 250 9.23 5.93 5.41
C GLU A 250 9.28 5.52 3.93
N SER A 251 8.95 6.44 3.03
CA SER A 251 9.08 6.19 1.58
C SER A 251 10.54 6.29 1.17
N ILE A 252 11.03 5.26 0.49
CA ILE A 252 12.41 5.19 -0.02
C ILE A 252 12.48 5.23 -1.55
N ARG A 253 11.37 4.93 -2.23
CA ARG A 253 11.21 5.06 -3.67
C ARG A 253 9.75 5.27 -4.03
N SER A 254 9.48 6.22 -4.90
CA SER A 254 8.16 6.41 -5.54
C SER A 254 8.24 5.96 -6.99
N GLY A 255 7.56 4.87 -7.32
CA GLY A 255 7.42 4.40 -8.69
C GLY A 255 6.48 5.29 -9.50
N LYS A 256 6.63 5.25 -10.81
CA LYS A 256 5.68 5.87 -11.74
C LYS A 256 4.46 4.96 -11.83
N ILE A 257 3.33 5.40 -11.28
CA ILE A 257 2.05 4.74 -11.52
C ILE A 257 1.70 5.02 -12.98
N ARG A 258 1.69 3.98 -13.82
CA ARG A 258 1.20 4.09 -15.19
C ARG A 258 -0.32 3.94 -15.15
N ASP A 259 -1.03 4.91 -15.74
CA ASP A 259 -2.47 4.95 -15.92
C ASP A 259 -2.98 3.78 -16.80
#